data_d8ffa4f604fe44f1c354c87e6a887f23
#
_entry.id   d8ffa4f604fe44f1c354c87e6a887f23
#
_cell.length_a   1.000
_cell.length_b   1.000
_cell.length_c   1.000
_cell.angle_alpha   90.00
_cell.angle_beta   90.00
_cell.angle_gamma   90.00
#
_symmetry.space_group_name_H-M   'P 1'
#
loop_
_entity.id
_entity.type
_entity.pdbx_description
1 polymer ?
#
loop_
_entity_poly.entity_id
_entity_poly.type
_entity_poly.pdbx_seq_one_letter_code
_entity_poly.pdbx_strand_id
1 'polypeptide(L)' 'GKNVVALQDALKLLNINVGTSDGDFGKKTEAGIKELQTRKPNLAIDGIYNAETRDLLESLFQA' A
#
# COMPACT_ATOMS: atom_id res chain seq x y z
N GLY A 1 5.28 11.95 5.53
CA GLY A 1 6.63 11.64 6.01
C GLY A 1 7.34 10.65 5.13
N LYS A 2 8.59 10.36 5.46
CA LYS A 2 9.44 9.48 4.64
C LYS A 2 8.86 8.07 4.50
N ASN A 3 8.24 7.55 5.56
CA ASN A 3 7.66 6.20 5.52
C ASN A 3 6.47 6.13 4.56
N VAL A 4 5.71 7.22 4.47
CA VAL A 4 4.57 7.27 3.55
C VAL A 4 5.07 7.35 2.11
N VAL A 5 6.13 8.12 1.85
CA VAL A 5 6.73 8.17 0.51
C VAL A 5 7.19 6.78 0.07
N ALA A 6 7.87 6.06 0.95
CA ALA A 6 8.34 4.71 0.63
C ALA A 6 7.16 3.77 0.32
N LEU A 7 6.09 3.87 1.09
CA LEU A 7 4.88 3.09 0.85
C LEU A 7 4.26 3.45 -0.50
N GLN A 8 4.14 4.73 -0.80
CA GLN A 8 3.56 5.20 -2.06
C GLN A 8 4.38 4.73 -3.25
N ASP A 9 5.70 4.81 -3.15
CA ASP A 9 6.59 4.34 -4.22
C ASP A 9 6.46 2.83 -4.42
N ALA A 10 6.37 2.07 -3.34
CA ALA A 10 6.20 0.62 -3.43
C ALA A 10 4.88 0.26 -4.11
N LEU A 11 3.80 0.95 -3.76
CA LEU A 11 2.49 0.73 -4.39
C LEU A 11 2.54 1.03 -5.88
N LYS A 12 3.23 2.10 -6.28
CA LYS A 12 3.40 2.44 -7.69
C LYS A 12 4.13 1.34 -8.46
N LEU A 13 5.14 0.74 -7.83
CA LEU A 13 5.88 -0.36 -8.46
C LEU A 13 4.98 -1.58 -8.70
N LEU A 14 3.90 -1.71 -7.94
CA LEU A 14 2.92 -2.78 -8.14
C LEU A 14 1.79 -2.36 -9.08
N ASN A 15 1.95 -1.22 -9.76
CA ASN A 15 0.93 -0.64 -10.65
C ASN A 15 -0.33 -0.23 -9.92
N ILE A 16 -0.21 0.10 -8.66
CA ILE A 16 -1.31 0.63 -7.86
C ILE A 16 -1.22 2.15 -7.87
N ASN A 17 -2.26 2.79 -8.37
CA ASN A 17 -2.28 4.25 -8.48
C ASN A 17 -2.54 4.90 -7.12
N VAL A 18 -1.57 5.65 -6.64
CA VAL A 18 -1.70 6.42 -5.38
C VAL A 18 -1.48 7.91 -5.63
N GLY A 19 -1.44 8.32 -6.88
CA GLY A 19 -1.14 9.70 -7.24
C GLY A 19 0.33 10.03 -7.04
N THR A 20 0.61 11.20 -6.49
CA THR A 20 1.98 11.67 -6.26
C THR A 20 2.55 11.10 -4.96
N SER A 21 3.82 10.68 -4.98
CA SER A 21 4.52 10.26 -3.76
C SER A 21 4.97 11.50 -2.99
N ASP A 22 4.03 12.10 -2.29
CA ASP A 22 4.26 13.38 -1.59
C ASP A 22 4.43 13.22 -0.08
N GLY A 23 4.36 12.00 0.42
CA GLY A 23 4.47 11.75 1.86
C GLY A 23 3.20 12.04 2.64
N ASP A 24 2.11 12.36 1.94
CA ASP A 24 0.83 12.68 2.57
C ASP A 24 -0.13 11.50 2.40
N PHE A 25 -0.56 10.95 3.51
CA PHE A 25 -1.47 9.80 3.51
C PHE A 25 -2.90 10.29 3.29
N GLY A 26 -3.26 10.48 2.03
CA GLY A 26 -4.58 10.94 1.67
C GLY A 26 -5.48 9.83 1.13
N LYS A 27 -6.58 10.25 0.50
CA LYS A 27 -7.59 9.31 -0.01
C LYS A 27 -7.03 8.38 -1.09
N LYS A 28 -6.12 8.87 -1.94
CA LYS A 28 -5.55 8.03 -3.00
C LYS A 28 -4.65 6.95 -2.43
N THR A 29 -3.87 7.28 -1.40
CA THR A 29 -3.02 6.30 -0.73
C THR A 29 -3.89 5.26 -0.02
N GLU A 30 -4.95 5.70 0.66
CA GLU A 30 -5.90 4.79 1.29
C GLU A 30 -6.52 3.83 0.28
N ALA A 31 -6.98 4.37 -0.86
CA ALA A 31 -7.54 3.54 -1.92
C ALA A 31 -6.51 2.55 -2.47
N GLY A 32 -5.26 2.96 -2.57
CA GLY A 32 -4.18 2.08 -3.00
C GLY A 32 -3.94 0.95 -2.02
N ILE A 33 -4.02 1.24 -0.71
CA ILE A 33 -3.89 0.19 0.30
C ILE A 33 -5.04 -0.79 0.23
N LYS A 34 -6.26 -0.31 -0.01
CA LYS A 34 -7.40 -1.21 -0.20
C LYS A 34 -7.17 -2.14 -1.39
N GLU A 35 -6.66 -1.62 -2.49
CA GLU A 35 -6.36 -2.44 -3.66
C GLU A 35 -5.30 -3.48 -3.33
N LEU A 36 -4.25 -3.09 -2.59
CA LEU A 36 -3.24 -4.04 -2.13
C LEU A 36 -3.87 -5.15 -1.30
N GLN A 37 -4.75 -4.79 -0.39
CA GLN A 37 -5.38 -5.75 0.51
C GLN A 37 -6.24 -6.77 -0.24
N THR A 38 -6.79 -6.41 -1.40
CA THR A 38 -7.56 -7.37 -2.21
C THR A 38 -6.71 -8.51 -2.76
N ARG A 39 -5.39 -8.35 -2.75
CA ARG A 39 -4.47 -9.36 -3.30
C ARG A 39 -4.23 -10.55 -2.37
N LYS A 40 -4.70 -10.44 -1.13
CA LYS A 40 -4.57 -11.53 -0.16
C LYS A 40 -5.94 -11.97 0.31
N PRO A 41 -6.29 -13.27 0.12
CA PRO A 41 -7.57 -13.79 0.62
C PRO A 41 -7.63 -13.66 2.15
N ASN A 42 -8.81 -13.36 2.67
CA ASN A 42 -9.09 -13.29 4.10
C ASN A 42 -8.42 -12.13 4.83
N LEU A 43 -7.82 -11.19 4.10
CA LEU A 43 -7.30 -9.97 4.70
C LEU A 43 -8.40 -8.90 4.67
N ALA A 44 -8.55 -8.18 5.78
CA ALA A 44 -9.53 -7.10 5.85
C ALA A 44 -9.18 -5.98 4.86
N ILE A 45 -10.17 -5.50 4.12
CA ILE A 45 -10.00 -4.40 3.17
C ILE A 45 -10.53 -3.14 3.84
N ASP A 46 -9.71 -2.55 4.70
CA ASP A 46 -10.08 -1.40 5.51
C ASP A 46 -9.29 -0.13 5.20
N GLY A 47 -8.29 -0.23 4.30
CA GLY A 47 -7.45 0.91 3.98
C GLY A 47 -6.45 1.27 5.07
N ILE A 48 -6.30 0.44 6.08
CA ILE A 48 -5.38 0.67 7.19
C ILE A 48 -4.08 -0.08 6.93
N TYR A 49 -2.97 0.64 6.98
CA TYR A 49 -1.64 0.05 6.77
C TYR A 49 -1.12 -0.48 8.10
N ASN A 50 -1.54 -1.69 8.44
CA ASN A 50 -1.10 -2.38 9.65
C ASN A 50 0.02 -3.38 9.34
N ALA A 51 0.46 -4.13 10.36
CA ALA A 51 1.56 -5.08 10.19
C ALA A 51 1.24 -6.16 9.16
N GLU A 52 0.00 -6.65 9.12
CA GLU A 52 -0.39 -7.67 8.14
C GLU A 52 -0.32 -7.13 6.72
N THR A 53 -0.77 -5.90 6.50
CA THR A 53 -0.71 -5.26 5.18
C THR A 53 0.74 -5.00 4.79
N ARG A 54 1.58 -4.58 5.73
CA ARG A 54 2.99 -4.39 5.49
C ARG A 54 3.66 -5.71 5.09
N ASP A 55 3.35 -6.78 5.80
CA ASP A 55 3.91 -8.11 5.49
C ASP A 55 3.50 -8.56 4.09
N LEU A 56 2.26 -8.30 3.71
CA LEU A 56 1.80 -8.60 2.35
C LEU A 56 2.61 -7.80 1.34
N LEU A 57 2.76 -6.50 1.56
CA LEU A 57 3.51 -5.64 0.64
C LEU A 57 4.94 -6.14 0.48
N GLU A 58 5.61 -6.42 1.58
CA GLU A 58 6.98 -6.92 1.55
C GLU A 58 7.09 -8.26 0.80
N SER A 59 6.12 -9.15 0.98
CA SER A 59 6.13 -10.45 0.34
C SER A 59 6.03 -10.35 -1.19
N LEU A 60 5.38 -9.31 -1.70
CA LEU A 60 5.24 -9.10 -3.14
C LEU A 60 6.55 -8.65 -3.80
N PHE A 61 7.53 -8.20 -3.02
CA PHE A 61 8.84 -7.81 -3.52
C PHE A 61 9.90 -8.88 -3.30
N GLN A 62 9.57 -9.98 -2.66
CA GLN A 62 10.49 -11.09 -2.47
C GLN A 62 10.41 -12.03 -3.67
N ALA A 63 11.56 -12.41 -4.14
CA ALA A 63 11.65 -13.32 -5.29
C ALA A 63 11.29 -14.76 -4.90
#